data_b2bb42b09535b6d5cf4b7cb512a64c1d
#
_entry.id   b2bb42b09535b6d5cf4b7cb512a64c1d
#
_cell.length_a   1.000
_cell.length_b   1.000
_cell.length_c   1.000
_cell.angle_alpha   90.00
_cell.angle_beta   90.00
_cell.angle_gamma   90.00
#
_symmetry.space_group_name_H-M   'P 1'
#
loop_
_entity.id
_entity.type
_entity.pdbx_description
1 polymer ?
#
loop_
_entity_poly.entity_id
_entity_poly.type
_entity_poly.pdbx_seq_one_letter_code
_entity_poly.pdbx_strand_id
1 'polypeptide(L)'
;MSLARSAALDDPEAIRRAGRELLALALMDARNALLALLPALEPAADSALCRRLLAAGAWPEWWISRHLQRHRGDATAPGAPRLPGLEPRLDAWLEGPGQPTLDDLRGYLAATLELTLDLLATAPETDSGLHAYRQALRHEDRLVEGLREALRDGAPPPRPERAPLQVPGRRWVLGTPAGAGFVPETECGQEAVVVPDYEIDAQAVSWARFAEFADDGGYDRRELWSEAGWRWCTDSGRRAPAFVEQLAGGVVVQRGLGPRARLEKAPPQQAAAHVTRHEAEAWCRWAGRRLPTEPEWALAAVTRHRLGFAWGDVHEWVAGRARWLDGAGAVPLPRLDEPQAGQGVLRGASWATPARWRHAGARRFAEVADDARCSGFRSCAM
;
A
#
# COMPACT_ATOMS: atom_id res chain seq x y z
N MET A 1 14.92 -4.93 -27.83
CA MET A 1 13.96 -5.79 -27.09
C MET A 1 13.93 -5.52 -25.59
N SER A 2 15.04 -5.21 -24.92
CA SER A 2 15.11 -4.99 -23.46
C SER A 2 14.27 -3.79 -22.94
N LEU A 3 14.31 -2.62 -23.60
CA LEU A 3 13.61 -1.40 -23.16
C LEU A 3 12.07 -1.51 -23.24
N ALA A 4 11.53 -2.13 -24.27
CA ALA A 4 10.08 -2.28 -24.42
C ALA A 4 9.48 -3.29 -23.41
N ARG A 5 10.23 -4.34 -23.05
CA ARG A 5 9.83 -5.29 -22.00
C ARG A 5 9.88 -4.65 -20.61
N SER A 6 10.88 -3.82 -20.35
CA SER A 6 10.98 -3.07 -19.09
C SER A 6 9.80 -2.11 -18.90
N ALA A 7 9.41 -1.40 -19.97
CA ALA A 7 8.28 -0.46 -19.91
C ALA A 7 6.93 -1.16 -19.60
N ALA A 8 6.69 -2.36 -20.17
CA ALA A 8 5.46 -3.12 -19.90
C ALA A 8 5.38 -3.66 -18.47
N LEU A 9 6.51 -3.96 -17.83
CA LEU A 9 6.57 -4.41 -16.44
C LEU A 9 6.18 -3.29 -15.45
N ASP A 10 6.39 -2.04 -15.83
CA ASP A 10 6.11 -0.86 -15.01
C ASP A 10 4.78 -0.19 -15.37
N ASP A 11 4.09 -0.65 -16.43
CA ASP A 11 2.82 -0.09 -16.86
C ASP A 11 1.64 -0.76 -16.14
N PRO A 12 0.85 -0.02 -15.34
CA PRO A 12 -0.31 -0.55 -14.63
C PRO A 12 -1.36 -1.20 -15.56
N GLU A 13 -1.59 -0.63 -16.74
CA GLU A 13 -2.59 -1.17 -17.67
C GLU A 13 -2.09 -2.45 -18.35
N ALA A 14 -0.81 -2.52 -18.72
CA ALA A 14 -0.20 -3.73 -19.25
C ALA A 14 -0.24 -4.88 -18.23
N ILE A 15 0.09 -4.61 -16.96
CA ILE A 15 0.04 -5.62 -15.89
C ILE A 15 -1.38 -6.06 -15.58
N ARG A 16 -2.34 -5.17 -15.61
CA ARG A 16 -3.77 -5.51 -15.43
C ARG A 16 -4.25 -6.54 -16.44
N ARG A 17 -3.73 -6.50 -17.67
CA ARG A 17 -4.09 -7.39 -18.79
C ARG A 17 -3.02 -8.43 -19.12
N ALA A 18 -2.01 -8.57 -18.25
CA ALA A 18 -0.90 -9.47 -18.50
C ALA A 18 -1.38 -10.91 -18.77
N GLY A 19 -0.97 -11.47 -19.90
CA GLY A 19 -1.00 -12.89 -20.18
C GLY A 19 0.15 -13.62 -19.48
N ARG A 20 0.29 -14.93 -19.73
CA ARG A 20 1.27 -15.79 -19.06
C ARG A 20 2.71 -15.26 -19.15
N GLU A 21 3.15 -14.85 -20.34
CA GLU A 21 4.55 -14.42 -20.56
C GLU A 21 4.90 -13.17 -19.75
N LEU A 22 4.09 -12.12 -19.83
CA LEU A 22 4.35 -10.87 -19.10
C LEU A 22 4.22 -11.09 -17.60
N LEU A 23 3.25 -11.91 -17.19
CA LEU A 23 3.02 -12.22 -15.77
C LEU A 23 4.17 -13.04 -15.19
N ALA A 24 4.75 -14.00 -15.93
CA ALA A 24 5.95 -14.72 -15.52
C ALA A 24 7.14 -13.78 -15.30
N LEU A 25 7.37 -12.86 -16.24
CA LEU A 25 8.41 -11.84 -16.08
C LEU A 25 8.18 -10.93 -14.88
N ALA A 26 6.93 -10.53 -14.62
CA ALA A 26 6.58 -9.68 -13.49
C ALA A 26 6.75 -10.40 -12.14
N LEU A 27 6.42 -11.69 -12.04
CA LEU A 27 6.64 -12.52 -10.85
C LEU A 27 8.15 -12.69 -10.56
N MET A 28 8.95 -12.94 -11.60
CA MET A 28 10.40 -12.99 -11.44
C MET A 28 10.99 -11.64 -10.99
N ASP A 29 10.50 -10.52 -11.57
CA ASP A 29 10.93 -9.18 -11.18
C ASP A 29 10.58 -8.86 -9.72
N ALA A 30 9.36 -9.17 -9.28
CA ALA A 30 8.93 -8.99 -7.89
C ALA A 30 9.79 -9.81 -6.91
N ARG A 31 10.07 -11.10 -7.24
CA ARG A 31 10.92 -11.96 -6.44
C ARG A 31 12.36 -11.43 -6.38
N ASN A 32 12.91 -10.97 -7.48
CA ASN A 32 14.24 -10.36 -7.51
C ASN A 32 14.29 -9.08 -6.64
N ALA A 33 13.25 -8.25 -6.69
CA ALA A 33 13.12 -7.08 -5.84
C ALA A 33 13.07 -7.44 -4.35
N LEU A 34 12.35 -8.51 -3.98
CA LEU A 34 12.32 -9.04 -2.61
C LEU A 34 13.70 -9.53 -2.16
N LEU A 35 14.34 -10.38 -2.96
CA LEU A 35 15.65 -10.95 -2.65
C LEU A 35 16.73 -9.87 -2.51
N ALA A 36 16.65 -8.79 -3.29
CA ALA A 36 17.56 -7.66 -3.20
C ALA A 36 17.49 -6.91 -1.87
N LEU A 37 16.38 -7.02 -1.11
CA LEU A 37 16.23 -6.39 0.19
C LEU A 37 16.85 -7.22 1.34
N LEU A 38 17.04 -8.54 1.17
CA LEU A 38 17.50 -9.44 2.23
C LEU A 38 18.79 -8.98 2.91
N PRO A 39 19.86 -8.54 2.19
CA PRO A 39 21.09 -8.08 2.84
C PRO A 39 20.90 -6.83 3.72
N ALA A 40 19.89 -6.01 3.42
CA ALA A 40 19.58 -4.84 4.23
C ALA A 40 18.75 -5.19 5.47
N LEU A 41 17.95 -6.27 5.39
CA LEU A 41 17.08 -6.74 6.46
C LEU A 41 17.76 -7.69 7.43
N GLU A 42 18.82 -8.38 7.00
CA GLU A 42 19.53 -9.40 7.80
C GLU A 42 19.95 -8.92 9.21
N PRO A 43 20.53 -7.72 9.38
CA PRO A 43 20.94 -7.25 10.70
C PRO A 43 19.79 -7.00 11.68
N ALA A 44 18.55 -6.90 11.18
CA ALA A 44 17.34 -6.67 11.96
C ALA A 44 16.37 -7.87 11.88
N ALA A 45 16.84 -9.02 11.39
CA ALA A 45 16.00 -10.21 11.21
C ALA A 45 15.55 -10.76 12.57
N ASP A 46 14.29 -10.54 12.88
CA ASP A 46 13.57 -11.17 13.98
C ASP A 46 12.53 -12.17 13.45
N SER A 47 11.87 -12.86 14.37
CA SER A 47 10.84 -13.84 14.00
C SER A 47 9.66 -13.24 13.23
N ALA A 48 9.34 -11.97 13.46
CA ALA A 48 8.24 -11.29 12.76
C ALA A 48 8.64 -10.99 11.31
N LEU A 49 9.85 -10.50 11.08
CA LEU A 49 10.38 -10.26 9.74
C LEU A 49 10.51 -11.57 8.95
N CYS A 50 11.05 -12.63 9.58
CA CYS A 50 11.14 -13.95 8.96
C CYS A 50 9.76 -14.48 8.52
N ARG A 51 8.73 -14.37 9.37
CA ARG A 51 7.36 -14.75 9.01
C ARG A 51 6.80 -13.91 7.84
N ARG A 52 7.09 -12.62 7.80
CA ARG A 52 6.70 -11.77 6.66
C ARG A 52 7.36 -12.21 5.35
N LEU A 53 8.63 -12.58 5.39
CA LEU A 53 9.36 -13.09 4.23
C LEU A 53 8.84 -14.45 3.78
N LEU A 54 8.55 -15.35 4.73
CA LEU A 54 7.93 -16.65 4.42
C LEU A 54 6.58 -16.49 3.72
N ALA A 55 5.80 -15.48 4.08
CA ALA A 55 4.49 -15.23 3.48
C ALA A 55 4.56 -15.02 1.96
N ALA A 56 5.67 -14.49 1.42
CA ALA A 56 5.86 -14.34 -0.03
C ALA A 56 5.85 -15.68 -0.78
N GLY A 57 6.38 -16.74 -0.16
CA GLY A 57 6.35 -18.08 -0.72
C GLY A 57 5.11 -18.89 -0.31
N ALA A 58 4.69 -18.78 0.94
CA ALA A 58 3.56 -19.54 1.49
C ALA A 58 2.24 -19.19 0.80
N TRP A 59 2.04 -17.91 0.44
CA TRP A 59 0.82 -17.47 -0.22
C TRP A 59 0.63 -18.12 -1.61
N PRO A 60 1.58 -18.03 -2.59
CA PRO A 60 1.44 -18.71 -3.87
C PRO A 60 1.46 -20.24 -3.73
N GLU A 61 2.24 -20.80 -2.80
CA GLU A 61 2.20 -22.23 -2.53
C GLU A 61 0.79 -22.67 -2.11
N TRP A 62 0.14 -21.94 -1.20
CA TRP A 62 -1.20 -22.27 -0.75
C TRP A 62 -2.24 -22.07 -1.86
N TRP A 63 -2.30 -20.89 -2.48
CA TRP A 63 -3.38 -20.54 -3.38
C TRP A 63 -3.20 -21.08 -4.81
N ILE A 64 -1.99 -21.31 -5.26
CA ILE A 64 -1.70 -21.78 -6.61
C ILE A 64 -1.40 -23.28 -6.59
N SER A 65 -0.30 -23.68 -5.97
CA SER A 65 0.12 -25.09 -6.07
C SER A 65 -0.83 -26.05 -5.36
N ARG A 66 -1.28 -25.70 -4.14
CA ARG A 66 -2.16 -26.60 -3.37
C ARG A 66 -3.62 -26.57 -3.80
N HIS A 67 -4.13 -25.39 -4.19
CA HIS A 67 -5.53 -25.26 -4.63
C HIS A 67 -5.73 -25.62 -6.10
N LEU A 68 -4.96 -25.03 -7.00
CA LEU A 68 -5.14 -25.24 -8.43
C LEU A 68 -4.73 -26.64 -8.87
N GLN A 69 -3.65 -27.21 -8.32
CA GLN A 69 -3.26 -28.59 -8.62
C GLN A 69 -4.33 -29.63 -8.25
N ARG A 70 -5.16 -29.33 -7.26
CA ARG A 70 -6.28 -30.20 -6.89
C ARG A 70 -7.49 -30.09 -7.82
N HIS A 71 -7.45 -29.28 -8.82
CA HIS A 71 -8.58 -28.97 -9.71
C HIS A 71 -9.86 -28.57 -8.95
N ARG A 72 -9.71 -28.01 -7.77
CA ARG A 72 -10.84 -27.59 -6.92
C ARG A 72 -11.19 -26.13 -7.07
N GLY A 73 -10.39 -25.38 -7.83
CA GLY A 73 -10.64 -23.96 -8.09
C GLY A 73 -10.80 -23.12 -6.83
N ASP A 74 -11.40 -21.97 -7.01
CA ASP A 74 -11.64 -20.96 -5.97
C ASP A 74 -12.61 -21.42 -4.88
N ALA A 75 -13.38 -22.50 -5.12
CA ALA A 75 -14.39 -23.02 -4.21
C ALA A 75 -13.84 -23.97 -3.12
N THR A 76 -12.52 -24.18 -3.08
CA THR A 76 -11.95 -25.08 -2.06
C THR A 76 -11.93 -24.40 -0.71
N ALA A 77 -12.73 -24.90 0.23
CA ALA A 77 -12.80 -24.36 1.58
C ALA A 77 -11.42 -24.37 2.28
N PRO A 78 -11.14 -23.32 3.10
CA PRO A 78 -10.00 -23.27 3.99
C PRO A 78 -10.00 -24.46 4.90
N GLY A 79 -9.50 -25.43 5.03
CA GLY A 79 -9.59 -26.63 5.86
C GLY A 79 -9.67 -27.94 5.10
N ALA A 80 -9.65 -27.90 3.76
CA ALA A 80 -9.44 -29.11 2.97
C ALA A 80 -8.06 -29.71 3.27
N PRO A 81 -7.89 -31.07 3.29
CA PRO A 81 -6.61 -31.70 3.58
C PRO A 81 -5.50 -31.12 2.69
N ARG A 82 -4.44 -30.65 3.30
CA ARG A 82 -3.29 -30.03 2.60
C ARG A 82 -2.52 -31.12 1.84
N LEU A 83 -2.09 -30.82 0.63
CA LEU A 83 -1.02 -31.60 0.01
C LEU A 83 0.29 -31.30 0.78
N PRO A 84 1.26 -32.24 0.79
CA PRO A 84 2.58 -31.94 1.34
C PRO A 84 3.12 -30.65 0.76
N GLY A 85 3.60 -29.76 1.60
CA GLY A 85 4.23 -28.49 1.18
C GLY A 85 5.61 -28.73 0.60
N LEU A 86 6.15 -27.72 -0.07
CA LEU A 86 7.52 -27.71 -0.59
C LEU A 86 8.55 -27.75 0.55
N GLU A 87 8.21 -27.14 1.70
CA GLU A 87 9.07 -27.10 2.87
C GLU A 87 8.33 -27.76 4.06
N PRO A 88 8.76 -28.94 4.50
CA PRO A 88 8.10 -29.65 5.62
C PRO A 88 8.11 -28.89 6.95
N ARG A 89 9.08 -27.96 7.13
CA ARG A 89 9.22 -27.16 8.35
C ARG A 89 8.39 -25.86 8.32
N LEU A 90 7.68 -25.58 7.23
CA LEU A 90 6.99 -24.31 7.02
C LEU A 90 6.01 -23.98 8.15
N ASP A 91 5.19 -24.95 8.57
CA ASP A 91 4.21 -24.76 9.65
C ASP A 91 4.92 -24.45 10.98
N ALA A 92 6.06 -25.10 11.25
CA ALA A 92 6.87 -24.82 12.44
C ALA A 92 7.52 -23.41 12.40
N TRP A 93 7.85 -22.92 11.22
CA TRP A 93 8.39 -21.58 11.06
C TRP A 93 7.32 -20.47 11.11
N LEU A 94 6.12 -20.75 10.62
CA LEU A 94 5.02 -19.78 10.62
C LEU A 94 4.34 -19.67 12.00
N GLU A 95 4.10 -20.79 12.65
CA GLU A 95 3.27 -20.89 13.85
C GLU A 95 4.06 -21.30 15.11
N GLY A 96 5.24 -21.88 14.93
CA GLY A 96 6.05 -22.44 16.00
C GLY A 96 7.25 -21.58 16.42
N PRO A 97 8.08 -22.12 17.33
CA PRO A 97 9.30 -21.45 17.80
C PRO A 97 10.47 -21.54 16.79
N GLY A 98 10.33 -22.32 15.72
CA GLY A 98 11.38 -22.46 14.71
C GLY A 98 11.61 -21.16 13.95
N GLN A 99 12.88 -20.89 13.63
CA GLN A 99 13.26 -19.77 12.76
C GLN A 99 14.05 -20.30 11.58
N PRO A 100 13.66 -19.97 10.31
CA PRO A 100 14.45 -20.31 9.15
C PRO A 100 15.74 -19.48 9.13
N THR A 101 16.82 -20.06 8.62
CA THR A 101 18.00 -19.32 8.22
C THR A 101 17.69 -18.51 6.94
N LEU A 102 18.53 -17.53 6.61
CA LEU A 102 18.37 -16.80 5.35
C LEU A 102 18.52 -17.72 4.13
N ASP A 103 19.34 -18.74 4.21
CA ASP A 103 19.49 -19.71 3.13
C ASP A 103 18.27 -20.63 3.01
N ASP A 104 17.65 -21.03 4.12
CA ASP A 104 16.35 -21.72 4.10
C ASP A 104 15.29 -20.84 3.42
N LEU A 105 15.22 -19.55 3.77
CA LEU A 105 14.30 -18.58 3.15
C LEU A 105 14.55 -18.44 1.64
N ARG A 106 15.80 -18.27 1.22
CA ARG A 106 16.17 -18.18 -0.21
C ARG A 106 15.78 -19.43 -0.96
N GLY A 107 16.10 -20.61 -0.42
CA GLY A 107 15.76 -21.90 -1.02
C GLY A 107 14.25 -22.07 -1.17
N TYR A 108 13.50 -21.78 -0.11
CA TYR A 108 12.03 -21.86 -0.15
C TYR A 108 11.39 -20.88 -1.14
N LEU A 109 11.86 -19.63 -1.14
CA LEU A 109 11.38 -18.61 -2.07
C LEU A 109 11.70 -18.95 -3.54
N ALA A 110 12.87 -19.56 -3.81
CA ALA A 110 13.23 -20.01 -5.15
C ALA A 110 12.30 -21.17 -5.60
N ALA A 111 12.13 -22.18 -4.77
CA ALA A 111 11.29 -23.35 -5.09
C ALA A 111 9.82 -22.96 -5.32
N THR A 112 9.27 -22.04 -4.51
CA THR A 112 7.89 -21.57 -4.68
C THR A 112 7.70 -20.75 -5.96
N LEU A 113 8.69 -19.96 -6.36
CA LEU A 113 8.63 -19.23 -7.64
C LEU A 113 8.69 -20.20 -8.81
N GLU A 114 9.63 -21.15 -8.83
CA GLU A 114 9.77 -22.16 -9.90
C GLU A 114 8.45 -22.90 -10.10
N LEU A 115 7.87 -23.46 -9.02
CA LEU A 115 6.59 -24.16 -9.10
C LEU A 115 5.46 -23.23 -9.60
N THR A 116 5.43 -21.97 -9.16
CA THR A 116 4.42 -21.01 -9.61
C THR A 116 4.54 -20.75 -11.12
N LEU A 117 5.76 -20.62 -11.64
CA LEU A 117 6.01 -20.39 -13.06
C LEU A 117 5.66 -21.63 -13.91
N ASP A 118 5.98 -22.82 -13.44
CA ASP A 118 5.62 -24.08 -14.12
C ASP A 118 4.10 -24.23 -14.25
N LEU A 119 3.36 -23.95 -13.18
CA LEU A 119 1.91 -23.98 -13.22
C LEU A 119 1.31 -22.87 -14.09
N LEU A 120 1.90 -21.67 -14.06
CA LEU A 120 1.49 -20.56 -14.91
C LEU A 120 1.65 -20.88 -16.39
N ALA A 121 2.71 -21.60 -16.78
CA ALA A 121 2.99 -21.95 -18.18
C ALA A 121 1.83 -22.72 -18.84
N THR A 122 1.05 -23.46 -18.05
CA THR A 122 -0.10 -24.25 -18.54
C THR A 122 -1.46 -23.68 -18.12
N ALA A 123 -1.49 -22.58 -17.36
CA ALA A 123 -2.73 -21.98 -16.89
C ALA A 123 -3.58 -21.44 -18.06
N PRO A 124 -4.92 -21.54 -18.01
CA PRO A 124 -5.79 -20.91 -19.00
C PRO A 124 -5.57 -19.40 -19.07
N GLU A 125 -5.41 -18.85 -20.28
CA GLU A 125 -5.26 -17.40 -20.49
C GLU A 125 -6.62 -16.69 -20.44
N THR A 126 -7.33 -16.86 -19.35
CA THR A 126 -8.59 -16.18 -19.03
C THR A 126 -8.41 -15.36 -17.76
N ASP A 127 -9.27 -14.40 -17.52
CA ASP A 127 -9.21 -13.59 -16.30
C ASP A 127 -9.33 -14.45 -15.03
N SER A 128 -10.19 -15.45 -15.04
CA SER A 128 -10.32 -16.40 -13.92
C SER A 128 -9.11 -17.33 -13.79
N GLY A 129 -8.57 -17.83 -14.90
CA GLY A 129 -7.41 -18.74 -14.90
C GLY A 129 -6.13 -18.05 -14.40
N LEU A 130 -5.98 -16.75 -14.66
CA LEU A 130 -4.82 -15.97 -14.25
C LEU A 130 -5.02 -15.19 -12.95
N HIS A 131 -6.21 -15.20 -12.35
CA HIS A 131 -6.52 -14.37 -11.18
C HIS A 131 -5.58 -14.63 -10.00
N ALA A 132 -5.39 -15.89 -9.60
CA ALA A 132 -4.53 -16.24 -8.48
C ALA A 132 -3.06 -15.84 -8.70
N TYR A 133 -2.56 -15.94 -9.92
CA TYR A 133 -1.19 -15.51 -10.26
C TYR A 133 -1.03 -13.99 -10.22
N ARG A 134 -2.03 -13.25 -10.67
CA ARG A 134 -2.06 -11.76 -10.58
C ARG A 134 -2.15 -11.30 -9.14
N GLN A 135 -2.92 -12.01 -8.29
CA GLN A 135 -2.94 -11.77 -6.85
C GLN A 135 -1.61 -12.12 -6.18
N ALA A 136 -0.93 -13.20 -6.60
CA ALA A 136 0.40 -13.55 -6.09
C ALA A 136 1.41 -12.43 -6.39
N LEU A 137 1.42 -11.91 -7.62
CA LEU A 137 2.25 -10.76 -7.97
C LEU A 137 1.95 -9.54 -7.08
N ARG A 138 0.67 -9.21 -6.91
CA ARG A 138 0.25 -8.10 -6.07
C ARG A 138 0.64 -8.31 -4.60
N HIS A 139 0.50 -9.53 -4.09
CA HIS A 139 0.89 -9.89 -2.73
C HIS A 139 2.38 -9.66 -2.50
N GLU A 140 3.23 -10.17 -3.37
CA GLU A 140 4.68 -10.03 -3.27
C GLU A 140 5.14 -8.58 -3.41
N ASP A 141 4.59 -7.84 -4.37
CA ASP A 141 4.88 -6.41 -4.56
C ASP A 141 4.47 -5.56 -3.34
N ARG A 142 3.33 -5.88 -2.70
CA ARG A 142 2.92 -5.23 -1.46
C ARG A 142 3.84 -5.55 -0.28
N LEU A 143 4.37 -6.76 -0.24
CA LEU A 143 5.39 -7.12 0.75
C LEU A 143 6.68 -6.34 0.52
N VAL A 144 7.17 -6.28 -0.72
CA VAL A 144 8.35 -5.49 -1.11
C VAL A 144 8.17 -4.02 -0.74
N GLU A 145 7.00 -3.44 -1.05
CA GLU A 145 6.66 -2.07 -0.67
C GLU A 145 6.74 -1.86 0.84
N GLY A 146 6.05 -2.70 1.63
CA GLY A 146 6.06 -2.59 3.08
C GLY A 146 7.45 -2.82 3.72
N LEU A 147 8.31 -3.65 3.10
CA LEU A 147 9.69 -3.83 3.54
C LEU A 147 10.57 -2.61 3.21
N ARG A 148 10.39 -1.98 2.05
CA ARG A 148 11.05 -0.71 1.71
C ARG A 148 10.65 0.41 2.66
N GLU A 149 9.35 0.51 2.98
CA GLU A 149 8.84 1.46 3.96
C GLU A 149 9.45 1.21 5.35
N ALA A 150 9.53 -0.04 5.79
CA ALA A 150 10.14 -0.41 7.07
C ALA A 150 11.65 -0.15 7.13
N LEU A 151 12.36 -0.34 6.03
CA LEU A 151 13.78 -0.01 5.92
C LEU A 151 14.04 1.50 6.02
N ARG A 152 13.10 2.33 5.62
CA ARG A 152 13.19 3.81 5.61
C ARG A 152 14.46 4.36 4.94
N ASP A 153 15.07 3.59 4.02
CA ASP A 153 16.27 4.02 3.29
C ASP A 153 15.96 4.98 2.13
N GLY A 154 14.70 5.01 1.68
CA GLY A 154 14.18 5.95 0.70
C GLY A 154 13.23 6.97 1.33
N ALA A 155 12.87 7.96 0.54
CA ALA A 155 11.95 9.02 0.93
C ALA A 155 11.25 9.61 -0.30
N PRO A 156 10.06 10.21 -0.15
CA PRO A 156 9.46 10.98 -1.22
C PRO A 156 10.36 12.14 -1.62
N PRO A 157 10.38 12.55 -2.91
CA PRO A 157 11.14 13.72 -3.33
C PRO A 157 10.54 15.01 -2.75
N PRO A 158 11.35 16.03 -2.46
CA PRO A 158 10.83 17.34 -2.13
C PRO A 158 10.12 17.95 -3.35
N ARG A 159 8.97 18.59 -3.12
CA ARG A 159 8.20 19.23 -4.17
C ARG A 159 8.03 20.73 -3.88
N PRO A 160 8.27 21.62 -4.85
CA PRO A 160 7.93 23.02 -4.69
C PRO A 160 6.46 23.17 -4.30
N GLU A 161 6.18 24.11 -3.41
CA GLU A 161 4.80 24.40 -3.01
C GLU A 161 3.99 24.93 -4.21
N ARG A 162 2.75 24.49 -4.31
CA ARG A 162 1.81 24.88 -5.36
C ARG A 162 0.51 25.34 -4.74
N ALA A 163 -0.12 26.30 -5.42
CA ALA A 163 -1.45 26.74 -5.04
C ALA A 163 -2.46 25.58 -5.13
N PRO A 164 -3.48 25.57 -4.26
CA PRO A 164 -4.58 24.62 -4.36
C PRO A 164 -5.29 24.70 -5.73
N LEU A 165 -5.92 23.60 -6.10
CA LEU A 165 -6.57 23.42 -7.39
C LEU A 165 -8.10 23.49 -7.22
N GLN A 166 -8.75 24.28 -8.08
CA GLN A 166 -10.20 24.27 -8.21
C GLN A 166 -10.63 23.10 -9.08
N VAL A 167 -11.57 22.28 -8.59
CA VAL A 167 -12.11 21.14 -9.29
C VAL A 167 -13.61 21.34 -9.48
N PRO A 168 -14.08 21.57 -10.74
CA PRO A 168 -15.49 21.66 -11.02
C PRO A 168 -16.21 20.36 -10.69
N GLY A 169 -17.34 20.49 -10.02
CA GLY A 169 -18.19 19.36 -9.66
C GLY A 169 -18.78 18.67 -10.88
N ARG A 170 -19.04 17.39 -10.73
CA ARG A 170 -19.66 16.55 -11.76
C ARG A 170 -20.19 15.25 -11.20
N ARG A 171 -20.96 14.54 -12.02
CA ARG A 171 -21.20 13.11 -11.79
C ARG A 171 -19.89 12.35 -12.03
N TRP A 172 -19.54 11.49 -11.09
CA TRP A 172 -18.34 10.67 -11.11
C TRP A 172 -18.70 9.21 -10.82
N VAL A 173 -17.98 8.28 -11.42
CA VAL A 173 -18.08 6.86 -11.08
C VAL A 173 -16.81 6.46 -10.37
N LEU A 174 -16.95 6.08 -9.09
CA LEU A 174 -15.85 5.57 -8.28
C LEU A 174 -15.75 4.06 -8.47
N GLY A 175 -14.51 3.57 -8.60
CA GLY A 175 -14.21 2.15 -8.75
C GLY A 175 -14.04 1.72 -10.21
N THR A 176 -13.74 0.44 -10.38
CA THR A 176 -13.48 -0.20 -11.68
C THR A 176 -14.42 -1.39 -11.84
N PRO A 177 -15.13 -1.52 -13.00
CA PRO A 177 -16.03 -2.64 -13.23
C PRO A 177 -15.26 -3.96 -13.34
N ALA A 178 -15.87 -5.05 -12.95
CA ALA A 178 -15.39 -6.39 -13.24
C ALA A 178 -15.28 -6.61 -14.77
N GLY A 179 -14.31 -7.41 -15.19
CA GLY A 179 -14.08 -7.71 -16.61
C GLY A 179 -13.19 -6.70 -17.35
N ALA A 180 -12.65 -5.71 -16.66
CA ALA A 180 -11.64 -4.79 -17.22
C ALA A 180 -10.21 -5.32 -17.08
N GLY A 181 -10.00 -6.63 -17.14
CA GLY A 181 -8.78 -7.31 -16.74
C GLY A 181 -8.74 -7.54 -15.22
N PHE A 182 -7.56 -7.67 -14.66
CA PHE A 182 -7.40 -7.82 -13.21
C PHE A 182 -7.75 -6.51 -12.48
N VAL A 183 -8.70 -6.58 -11.59
CA VAL A 183 -9.10 -5.48 -10.72
C VAL A 183 -8.91 -5.93 -9.26
N PRO A 184 -8.04 -5.25 -8.48
CA PRO A 184 -7.93 -5.51 -7.07
C PRO A 184 -9.30 -5.41 -6.36
N GLU A 185 -9.54 -6.28 -5.39
CA GLU A 185 -10.81 -6.35 -4.68
C GLU A 185 -11.24 -5.03 -4.04
N THR A 186 -10.27 -4.24 -3.55
CA THR A 186 -10.51 -2.92 -2.97
C THR A 186 -11.02 -1.89 -3.97
N GLU A 187 -10.75 -2.10 -5.26
CA GLU A 187 -11.05 -1.18 -6.36
C GLU A 187 -12.28 -1.62 -7.18
N CYS A 188 -12.70 -2.88 -6.97
CA CYS A 188 -13.82 -3.46 -7.72
C CYS A 188 -15.14 -2.81 -7.31
N GLY A 189 -15.97 -2.49 -8.32
CA GLY A 189 -17.29 -1.87 -8.15
C GLY A 189 -17.47 -0.65 -9.02
N GLN A 190 -18.71 -0.13 -9.04
CA GLN A 190 -19.06 1.11 -9.75
C GLN A 190 -20.09 1.88 -8.94
N GLU A 191 -19.63 2.88 -8.22
CA GLU A 191 -20.49 3.74 -7.42
C GLU A 191 -20.63 5.11 -8.08
N ALA A 192 -21.84 5.43 -8.54
CA ALA A 192 -22.12 6.73 -9.13
C ALA A 192 -22.42 7.77 -8.04
N VAL A 193 -21.63 8.82 -7.99
CA VAL A 193 -21.73 9.90 -7.00
C VAL A 193 -21.78 11.26 -7.69
N VAL A 194 -22.41 12.24 -7.04
CA VAL A 194 -22.33 13.65 -7.45
C VAL A 194 -21.27 14.31 -6.55
N VAL A 195 -20.19 14.78 -7.17
CA VAL A 195 -19.15 15.55 -6.50
C VAL A 195 -19.42 17.03 -6.73
N PRO A 196 -19.61 17.87 -5.69
CA PRO A 196 -19.79 19.31 -5.86
C PRO A 196 -18.47 19.99 -6.31
N ASP A 197 -18.50 21.29 -6.62
CA ASP A 197 -17.28 22.10 -6.78
C ASP A 197 -16.49 22.09 -5.48
N TYR A 198 -15.18 21.98 -5.57
CA TYR A 198 -14.31 22.00 -4.38
C TYR A 198 -12.89 22.49 -4.71
N GLU A 199 -12.19 22.90 -3.68
CA GLU A 199 -10.77 23.22 -3.73
C GLU A 199 -9.98 22.13 -3.02
N ILE A 200 -8.88 21.66 -3.63
CA ILE A 200 -8.01 20.62 -3.09
C ILE A 200 -6.54 21.02 -3.22
N ASP A 201 -5.72 20.67 -2.24
CA ASP A 201 -4.27 20.86 -2.32
C ASP A 201 -3.70 20.15 -3.56
N ALA A 202 -2.78 20.80 -4.27
CA ALA A 202 -2.14 20.23 -5.46
C ALA A 202 -1.21 19.04 -5.12
N GLN A 203 -0.76 18.94 -3.88
CA GLN A 203 0.16 17.92 -3.39
C GLN A 203 -0.12 17.56 -1.92
N ALA A 204 0.46 16.49 -1.41
CA ALA A 204 0.37 16.14 0.00
C ALA A 204 0.96 17.24 0.89
N VAL A 205 0.45 17.34 2.13
CA VAL A 205 0.94 18.28 3.13
C VAL A 205 2.44 18.02 3.38
N SER A 206 3.24 19.09 3.27
CA SER A 206 4.69 19.01 3.46
C SER A 206 5.10 19.04 4.93
N TRP A 207 6.33 18.64 5.22
CA TRP A 207 6.89 18.77 6.56
C TRP A 207 6.87 20.20 7.09
N ALA A 208 7.09 21.20 6.23
CA ALA A 208 7.00 22.61 6.64
C ALA A 208 5.61 22.94 7.20
N ARG A 209 4.54 22.60 6.45
CA ARG A 209 3.16 22.86 6.86
C ARG A 209 2.74 22.01 8.06
N PHE A 210 3.27 20.77 8.17
CA PHE A 210 2.95 19.92 9.32
C PHE A 210 3.63 20.40 10.61
N ALA A 211 4.87 20.90 10.51
CA ALA A 211 5.59 21.44 11.64
C ALA A 211 4.90 22.69 12.25
N GLU A 212 4.29 23.56 11.44
CA GLU A 212 3.52 24.71 11.91
C GLU A 212 2.37 24.30 12.86
N PHE A 213 1.68 23.19 12.56
CA PHE A 213 0.64 22.61 13.44
C PHE A 213 1.22 22.17 14.79
N ALA A 214 2.38 21.53 14.79
CA ALA A 214 3.03 21.08 16.01
C ALA A 214 3.59 22.26 16.82
N ASP A 215 4.20 23.27 16.15
CA ASP A 215 4.75 24.47 16.78
C ASP A 215 3.64 25.33 17.43
N ASP A 216 2.41 25.33 16.86
CA ASP A 216 1.22 25.97 17.45
C ASP A 216 0.54 25.13 18.55
N GLY A 217 1.23 24.07 19.03
CA GLY A 217 0.74 23.23 20.12
C GLY A 217 -0.40 22.27 19.71
N GLY A 218 -0.48 21.91 18.44
CA GLY A 218 -1.57 21.09 17.90
C GLY A 218 -1.78 19.74 18.62
N TYR A 219 -0.72 19.15 19.14
CA TYR A 219 -0.80 17.91 19.93
C TYR A 219 -1.35 18.10 21.36
N ASP A 220 -1.39 19.33 21.86
CA ASP A 220 -1.87 19.64 23.23
C ASP A 220 -3.29 20.26 23.23
N ARG A 221 -3.82 20.59 22.05
CA ARG A 221 -5.11 21.24 21.86
C ARG A 221 -6.22 20.22 21.60
N ARG A 222 -6.89 19.78 22.70
CA ARG A 222 -7.95 18.76 22.68
C ARG A 222 -9.05 19.02 21.65
N GLU A 223 -9.40 20.29 21.42
CA GLU A 223 -10.47 20.70 20.50
C GLU A 223 -10.17 20.37 19.02
N LEU A 224 -8.92 20.14 18.67
CA LEU A 224 -8.51 19.77 17.29
C LEU A 224 -8.71 18.28 17.01
N TRP A 225 -8.86 17.46 18.03
CA TRP A 225 -8.93 16.02 17.89
C TRP A 225 -10.36 15.49 17.99
N SER A 226 -10.67 14.41 17.27
CA SER A 226 -11.84 13.59 17.58
C SER A 226 -11.67 12.92 18.96
N GLU A 227 -12.72 12.40 19.54
CA GLU A 227 -12.61 11.68 20.82
C GLU A 227 -11.65 10.47 20.72
N ALA A 228 -11.76 9.68 19.65
CA ALA A 228 -10.87 8.55 19.39
C ALA A 228 -9.43 9.00 19.14
N GLY A 229 -9.23 10.08 18.38
CA GLY A 229 -7.90 10.63 18.09
C GLY A 229 -7.23 11.22 19.32
N TRP A 230 -7.99 11.90 20.20
CA TRP A 230 -7.44 12.40 21.45
C TRP A 230 -7.02 11.27 22.39
N ARG A 231 -7.85 10.24 22.52
CA ARG A 231 -7.50 9.05 23.30
C ARG A 231 -6.21 8.40 22.76
N TRP A 232 -6.14 8.19 21.46
CA TRP A 232 -4.92 7.67 20.83
C TRP A 232 -3.70 8.55 21.12
N CYS A 233 -3.81 9.88 20.98
CA CYS A 233 -2.72 10.82 21.21
C CYS A 233 -2.23 10.79 22.67
N THR A 234 -3.17 10.74 23.64
CA THR A 234 -2.85 10.69 25.08
C THR A 234 -2.28 9.35 25.51
N ASP A 235 -2.86 8.23 25.04
CA ASP A 235 -2.44 6.88 25.40
C ASP A 235 -1.07 6.54 24.82
N SER A 236 -0.78 7.01 23.60
CA SER A 236 0.53 6.83 22.94
C SER A 236 1.59 7.80 23.40
N GLY A 237 1.21 8.92 24.05
CA GLY A 237 2.12 10.00 24.43
C GLY A 237 2.76 10.74 23.24
N ARG A 238 2.21 10.58 22.04
CA ARG A 238 2.78 11.12 20.80
C ARG A 238 2.71 12.65 20.75
N ARG A 239 3.77 13.25 20.21
CA ARG A 239 3.90 14.69 19.92
C ARG A 239 4.46 14.93 18.50
N ALA A 240 4.58 13.85 17.71
CA ALA A 240 5.04 13.85 16.33
C ALA A 240 4.60 12.56 15.62
N PRO A 241 4.55 12.52 14.29
CA PRO A 241 4.40 11.29 13.54
C PRO A 241 5.49 10.26 13.86
N ALA A 242 5.27 9.00 13.53
CA ALA A 242 6.26 7.96 13.77
C ALA A 242 7.60 8.28 13.06
N PHE A 243 8.68 7.87 13.69
CA PHE A 243 10.06 8.06 13.19
C PHE A 243 10.50 9.53 13.05
N VAL A 244 9.76 10.47 13.63
CA VAL A 244 10.17 11.86 13.75
C VAL A 244 10.74 12.09 15.13
N GLU A 245 12.01 12.49 15.18
CA GLU A 245 12.73 12.80 16.41
C GLU A 245 12.54 14.25 16.84
N GLN A 246 12.44 15.16 15.86
CA GLN A 246 12.27 16.58 16.09
C GLN A 246 11.37 17.19 15.02
N LEU A 247 10.43 18.06 15.41
CA LEU A 247 9.63 18.88 14.50
C LEU A 247 10.04 20.36 14.55
N ALA A 248 10.24 20.91 15.74
CA ALA A 248 10.56 22.32 15.93
C ALA A 248 11.99 22.67 15.43
N GLY A 249 12.14 23.83 14.78
CA GLY A 249 13.45 24.27 14.27
C GLY A 249 13.97 23.49 13.07
N GLY A 250 13.12 22.68 12.46
CA GLY A 250 13.42 21.82 11.33
C GLY A 250 13.18 20.35 11.66
N VAL A 251 12.62 19.62 10.72
CA VAL A 251 12.21 18.23 10.92
C VAL A 251 13.40 17.28 10.82
N VAL A 252 13.60 16.47 11.86
CA VAL A 252 14.61 15.41 11.89
C VAL A 252 13.90 14.07 11.99
N VAL A 253 14.20 13.19 11.06
CA VAL A 253 13.56 11.87 10.93
C VAL A 253 14.58 10.75 11.10
N GLN A 254 14.13 9.62 11.63
CA GLN A 254 14.90 8.40 11.67
C GLN A 254 14.86 7.70 10.31
N ARG A 255 16.02 7.50 9.70
CA ARG A 255 16.23 6.68 8.50
C ARG A 255 16.93 5.38 8.87
N GLY A 256 16.72 4.36 8.05
CA GLY A 256 17.32 3.05 8.27
C GLY A 256 16.61 2.21 9.33
N LEU A 257 16.96 0.95 9.43
CA LEU A 257 16.41 -0.02 10.37
C LEU A 257 17.56 -0.65 11.19
N GLY A 258 17.32 -0.87 12.49
CA GLY A 258 18.28 -1.52 13.39
C GLY A 258 19.64 -0.82 13.42
N PRO A 259 20.76 -1.54 13.23
CA PRO A 259 22.12 -0.95 13.27
C PRO A 259 22.39 0.11 12.19
N ARG A 260 21.55 0.18 11.15
CA ARG A 260 21.64 1.19 10.08
C ARG A 260 20.82 2.45 10.39
N ALA A 261 20.17 2.50 11.54
CA ALA A 261 19.37 3.66 11.93
C ALA A 261 20.24 4.90 12.07
N ARG A 262 19.82 6.01 11.48
CA ARG A 262 20.47 7.33 11.55
C ARG A 262 19.43 8.43 11.58
N LEU A 263 19.79 9.55 12.15
CA LEU A 263 18.97 10.76 12.11
C LEU A 263 19.35 11.60 10.89
N GLU A 264 18.35 12.11 10.19
CA GLU A 264 18.51 12.88 8.97
C GLU A 264 17.54 14.07 8.96
N LYS A 265 18.03 15.23 8.55
CA LYS A 265 17.16 16.40 8.38
C LYS A 265 16.30 16.24 7.13
N ALA A 266 14.99 16.18 7.30
CA ALA A 266 14.05 16.10 6.19
C ALA A 266 13.93 17.43 5.46
N PRO A 267 13.91 17.45 4.11
CA PRO A 267 13.61 18.66 3.36
C PRO A 267 12.22 19.22 3.73
N PRO A 268 12.09 20.53 3.98
CA PRO A 268 10.81 21.11 4.39
C PRO A 268 9.67 20.89 3.38
N GLN A 269 10.01 20.84 2.08
CA GLN A 269 9.06 20.64 0.98
C GLN A 269 8.75 19.17 0.68
N GLN A 270 9.34 18.25 1.43
CA GLN A 270 9.00 16.81 1.34
C GLN A 270 7.65 16.56 1.99
N ALA A 271 6.86 15.65 1.43
CA ALA A 271 5.60 15.23 2.03
C ALA A 271 5.81 14.67 3.44
N ALA A 272 5.00 15.09 4.40
CA ALA A 272 4.94 14.50 5.72
C ALA A 272 4.49 13.05 5.61
N ALA A 273 5.26 12.14 6.19
CA ALA A 273 5.08 10.71 6.08
C ALA A 273 4.88 10.05 7.45
N HIS A 274 4.32 8.82 7.45
CA HIS A 274 4.00 8.08 8.68
C HIS A 274 2.98 8.80 9.57
N VAL A 275 2.14 9.63 8.94
CA VAL A 275 1.07 10.37 9.59
C VAL A 275 -0.15 9.49 9.73
N THR A 276 -0.67 9.31 10.94
CA THR A 276 -1.92 8.61 11.18
C THR A 276 -3.11 9.43 10.65
N ARG A 277 -4.25 8.77 10.44
CA ARG A 277 -5.46 9.50 10.08
C ARG A 277 -5.92 10.46 11.18
N HIS A 278 -5.67 10.11 12.46
CA HIS A 278 -5.99 10.99 13.58
C HIS A 278 -5.22 12.31 13.52
N GLU A 279 -3.92 12.25 13.23
CA GLU A 279 -3.08 13.43 13.04
C GLU A 279 -3.50 14.25 11.82
N ALA A 280 -3.81 13.58 10.71
CA ALA A 280 -4.29 14.23 9.49
C ALA A 280 -5.59 15.01 9.73
N GLU A 281 -6.55 14.43 10.44
CA GLU A 281 -7.81 15.08 10.82
C GLU A 281 -7.60 16.24 11.80
N ALA A 282 -6.69 16.09 12.78
CA ALA A 282 -6.36 17.16 13.73
C ALA A 282 -5.70 18.34 13.02
N TRP A 283 -4.74 18.07 12.14
CA TRP A 283 -4.11 19.09 11.30
C TRP A 283 -5.14 19.83 10.43
N CYS A 284 -6.05 19.09 9.80
CA CYS A 284 -7.11 19.70 8.98
C CYS A 284 -7.99 20.66 9.79
N ARG A 285 -8.39 20.29 11.01
CA ARG A 285 -9.19 21.17 11.89
C ARG A 285 -8.39 22.42 12.30
N TRP A 286 -7.10 22.25 12.63
CA TRP A 286 -6.22 23.37 12.94
C TRP A 286 -6.11 24.36 11.78
N ALA A 287 -5.96 23.86 10.57
CA ALA A 287 -5.84 24.66 9.36
C ALA A 287 -7.18 25.23 8.83
N GLY A 288 -8.32 24.93 9.50
CA GLY A 288 -9.66 25.31 8.99
C GLY A 288 -9.99 24.60 7.67
N ARG A 289 -9.50 23.40 7.48
CA ARG A 289 -9.67 22.56 6.28
C ARG A 289 -10.23 21.19 6.63
N ARG A 290 -10.43 20.33 5.65
CA ARG A 290 -10.90 18.95 5.82
C ARG A 290 -10.13 17.96 4.97
N LEU A 291 -10.19 16.67 5.29
CA LEU A 291 -9.73 15.63 4.37
C LEU A 291 -10.64 15.59 3.12
N PRO A 292 -10.10 15.30 1.93
CA PRO A 292 -10.91 15.03 0.76
C PRO A 292 -11.74 13.77 0.99
N THR A 293 -12.93 13.73 0.44
CA THR A 293 -13.66 12.47 0.28
C THR A 293 -12.96 11.60 -0.78
N GLU A 294 -13.23 10.31 -0.75
CA GLU A 294 -12.64 9.39 -1.73
C GLU A 294 -12.98 9.75 -3.19
N PRO A 295 -14.23 10.12 -3.55
CA PRO A 295 -14.57 10.59 -4.89
C PRO A 295 -13.87 11.91 -5.27
N GLU A 296 -13.70 12.86 -4.34
CA GLU A 296 -12.98 14.12 -4.61
C GLU A 296 -11.53 13.83 -4.96
N TRP A 297 -10.84 13.00 -4.16
CA TRP A 297 -9.46 12.63 -4.45
C TRP A 297 -9.32 11.97 -5.82
N ALA A 298 -10.19 10.97 -6.12
CA ALA A 298 -10.17 10.23 -7.37
C ALA A 298 -10.46 11.12 -8.59
N LEU A 299 -11.45 12.00 -8.48
CA LEU A 299 -11.79 12.96 -9.53
C LEU A 299 -10.63 13.91 -9.81
N ALA A 300 -10.00 14.48 -8.77
CA ALA A 300 -8.86 15.36 -8.91
C ALA A 300 -7.65 14.63 -9.54
N ALA A 301 -7.34 13.42 -9.09
CA ALA A 301 -6.22 12.64 -9.61
C ALA A 301 -6.32 12.38 -11.12
N VAL A 302 -7.52 12.14 -11.62
CA VAL A 302 -7.76 11.91 -13.04
C VAL A 302 -7.82 13.21 -13.84
N THR A 303 -8.50 14.25 -13.32
CA THR A 303 -8.82 15.44 -14.13
C THR A 303 -7.82 16.58 -13.95
N ARG A 304 -7.01 16.59 -12.89
CA ARG A 304 -6.09 17.69 -12.52
C ARG A 304 -4.62 17.33 -12.61
N HIS A 305 -4.25 16.09 -13.00
CA HIS A 305 -2.84 15.69 -13.10
C HIS A 305 -2.03 16.62 -14.01
N ARG A 306 -2.59 17.03 -15.17
CA ARG A 306 -1.93 17.98 -16.09
C ARG A 306 -1.88 19.41 -15.58
N LEU A 307 -2.69 19.75 -14.59
CA LEU A 307 -2.72 21.05 -13.92
C LEU A 307 -1.88 21.08 -12.65
N GLY A 308 -1.17 20.00 -12.37
CA GLY A 308 -0.23 19.91 -11.27
C GLY A 308 -0.70 19.14 -10.05
N PHE A 309 -1.80 18.38 -10.11
CA PHE A 309 -2.16 17.44 -9.06
C PHE A 309 -1.11 16.33 -8.99
N ALA A 310 -0.21 16.44 -8.02
CA ALA A 310 0.88 15.51 -7.80
C ALA A 310 0.53 14.54 -6.67
N TRP A 311 0.77 13.24 -6.89
CA TRP A 311 0.57 12.18 -5.92
C TRP A 311 1.62 11.06 -6.13
N GLY A 312 1.66 10.08 -5.25
CA GLY A 312 2.61 8.97 -5.33
C GLY A 312 3.84 9.16 -4.44
N ASP A 313 3.85 10.16 -3.58
CA ASP A 313 4.89 10.41 -2.58
C ASP A 313 4.60 9.62 -1.30
N VAL A 314 3.37 9.67 -0.85
CA VAL A 314 2.80 8.95 0.31
C VAL A 314 1.44 8.40 -0.07
N HIS A 315 1.01 7.32 0.57
CA HIS A 315 -0.39 6.93 0.54
C HIS A 315 -1.21 7.99 1.28
N GLU A 316 -2.32 8.45 0.69
CA GLU A 316 -3.03 9.60 1.20
C GLU A 316 -4.35 9.22 1.88
N TRP A 317 -4.48 9.60 3.15
CA TRP A 317 -5.72 9.46 3.89
C TRP A 317 -6.85 10.29 3.27
N VAL A 318 -8.01 9.65 3.12
CA VAL A 318 -9.25 10.32 2.70
C VAL A 318 -10.33 10.15 3.77
N ALA A 319 -11.35 10.99 3.71
CA ALA A 319 -12.50 10.88 4.60
C ALA A 319 -13.31 9.60 4.31
N GLY A 320 -13.97 9.07 5.33
CA GLY A 320 -14.79 7.87 5.20
C GLY A 320 -14.17 6.64 5.86
N ARG A 321 -14.92 5.54 5.87
CA ARG A 321 -14.50 4.23 6.43
C ARG A 321 -14.19 3.27 5.31
N ALA A 322 -13.36 2.27 5.60
CA ALA A 322 -13.14 1.14 4.71
C ALA A 322 -14.47 0.40 4.48
N ARG A 323 -14.80 0.20 3.21
CA ARG A 323 -15.99 -0.55 2.78
C ARG A 323 -15.79 -1.04 1.35
N TRP A 324 -16.54 -2.04 0.95
CA TRP A 324 -16.66 -2.38 -0.47
C TRP A 324 -17.39 -1.25 -1.22
N LEU A 325 -17.04 -1.08 -2.48
CA LEU A 325 -17.78 -0.19 -3.37
C LEU A 325 -19.09 -0.86 -3.81
N ASP A 326 -20.09 -0.07 -4.07
CA ASP A 326 -21.37 -0.57 -4.61
C ASP A 326 -21.13 -1.26 -5.97
N GLY A 327 -21.89 -2.32 -6.24
CA GLY A 327 -21.74 -3.06 -7.48
C GLY A 327 -20.44 -3.88 -7.60
N ALA A 328 -19.69 -4.07 -6.52
CA ALA A 328 -18.51 -4.93 -6.52
C ALA A 328 -18.82 -6.38 -6.91
N GLY A 329 -20.08 -6.81 -6.71
CA GLY A 329 -20.48 -8.19 -7.00
C GLY A 329 -19.74 -9.20 -6.15
N ALA A 330 -19.66 -10.43 -6.63
CA ALA A 330 -18.84 -11.47 -6.05
C ALA A 330 -17.38 -11.26 -6.48
N VAL A 331 -16.57 -10.69 -5.61
CA VAL A 331 -15.13 -10.55 -5.87
C VAL A 331 -14.48 -11.93 -5.82
N PRO A 332 -13.75 -12.37 -6.87
CA PRO A 332 -13.12 -13.67 -6.90
C PRO A 332 -12.11 -13.88 -5.76
N LEU A 333 -11.98 -15.13 -5.32
CA LEU A 333 -10.89 -15.54 -4.44
C LEU A 333 -9.66 -15.96 -5.26
N PRO A 334 -8.44 -15.82 -4.72
CA PRO A 334 -8.11 -15.24 -3.42
C PRO A 334 -8.19 -13.72 -3.39
N ARG A 335 -8.37 -13.16 -2.19
CA ARG A 335 -8.33 -11.72 -1.89
C ARG A 335 -7.21 -11.42 -0.92
N LEU A 336 -6.66 -10.21 -1.00
CA LEU A 336 -5.63 -9.74 -0.05
C LEU A 336 -6.21 -8.82 1.03
N ASP A 337 -7.29 -8.12 0.73
CA ASP A 337 -7.90 -7.14 1.62
C ASP A 337 -9.39 -7.43 1.81
N GLU A 338 -9.84 -7.23 3.05
CA GLU A 338 -11.26 -7.15 3.42
C GLU A 338 -11.44 -5.95 4.34
N PRO A 339 -12.50 -5.13 4.15
CA PRO A 339 -12.73 -3.98 5.01
C PRO A 339 -13.11 -4.45 6.42
N GLN A 340 -12.45 -3.87 7.42
CA GLN A 340 -12.69 -4.16 8.83
C GLN A 340 -13.16 -2.92 9.58
N ALA A 341 -13.83 -3.13 10.71
CA ALA A 341 -14.21 -2.05 11.60
C ALA A 341 -12.97 -1.30 12.10
N GLY A 342 -13.01 0.02 12.10
CA GLY A 342 -11.87 0.85 12.53
C GLY A 342 -10.92 1.25 11.40
N GLN A 343 -11.02 0.63 10.23
CA GLN A 343 -10.18 1.00 9.10
C GLN A 343 -10.70 2.20 8.32
N GLY A 344 -9.76 2.99 7.82
CA GLY A 344 -9.96 4.06 6.84
C GLY A 344 -9.48 3.64 5.45
N VAL A 345 -9.63 4.57 4.51
CA VAL A 345 -9.17 4.40 3.12
C VAL A 345 -7.96 5.27 2.86
N LEU A 346 -6.96 4.67 2.24
CA LEU A 346 -5.80 5.31 1.64
C LEU A 346 -5.91 5.29 0.12
N ARG A 347 -5.58 6.41 -0.52
CA ARG A 347 -5.58 6.56 -1.98
C ARG A 347 -4.17 6.77 -2.52
N GLY A 348 -4.02 6.47 -3.80
CA GLY A 348 -2.76 6.68 -4.52
C GLY A 348 -1.69 5.65 -4.21
N ALA A 349 -0.46 6.11 -4.05
CA ALA A 349 0.72 5.28 -3.88
C ALA A 349 1.75 6.00 -3.00
N SER A 350 2.70 5.26 -2.44
CA SER A 350 3.89 5.83 -1.80
C SER A 350 5.10 5.80 -2.74
N TRP A 351 6.19 6.44 -2.34
CA TRP A 351 7.48 6.37 -3.06
C TRP A 351 7.98 4.92 -3.23
N ALA A 352 7.62 4.03 -2.31
CA ALA A 352 8.04 2.63 -2.30
C ALA A 352 7.17 1.73 -3.19
N THR A 353 5.99 2.18 -3.61
CA THR A 353 5.06 1.40 -4.43
C THR A 353 5.67 1.09 -5.79
N PRO A 354 5.72 -0.17 -6.24
CA PRO A 354 6.14 -0.52 -7.59
C PRO A 354 5.32 0.21 -8.66
N ALA A 355 5.97 0.65 -9.75
CA ALA A 355 5.34 1.48 -10.78
C ALA A 355 4.07 0.84 -11.36
N ARG A 356 4.06 -0.48 -11.54
CA ARG A 356 2.92 -1.26 -12.04
C ARG A 356 1.65 -1.20 -11.19
N TRP A 357 1.72 -0.69 -9.95
CA TRP A 357 0.56 -0.48 -9.07
C TRP A 357 0.25 1.00 -8.82
N ARG A 358 0.96 1.92 -9.49
CA ARG A 358 0.74 3.36 -9.37
C ARG A 358 -0.30 3.84 -10.37
N HIS A 359 -1.55 3.89 -9.97
CA HIS A 359 -2.65 4.43 -10.77
C HIS A 359 -3.67 5.16 -9.90
N ALA A 360 -4.43 6.07 -10.48
CA ALA A 360 -5.39 6.92 -9.76
C ALA A 360 -6.56 6.13 -9.15
N GLY A 361 -6.81 4.91 -9.60
CA GLY A 361 -7.80 4.00 -9.02
C GLY A 361 -7.35 3.31 -7.75
N ALA A 362 -6.03 3.27 -7.46
CA ALA A 362 -5.47 2.52 -6.33
C ALA A 362 -6.11 2.89 -4.99
N ARG A 363 -6.47 1.85 -4.24
CA ARG A 363 -7.26 1.95 -3.02
C ARG A 363 -6.80 0.90 -2.02
N ARG A 364 -6.58 1.30 -0.77
CA ARG A 364 -6.17 0.40 0.32
C ARG A 364 -6.96 0.66 1.59
N PHE A 365 -7.07 -0.36 2.41
CA PHE A 365 -7.58 -0.23 3.78
C PHE A 365 -6.42 -0.25 4.76
N ALA A 366 -6.51 0.57 5.81
CA ALA A 366 -5.54 0.60 6.89
C ALA A 366 -6.23 1.02 8.19
N GLU A 367 -5.71 0.56 9.32
CA GLU A 367 -6.11 1.05 10.62
C GLU A 367 -5.88 2.56 10.71
N VAL A 368 -6.82 3.29 11.29
CA VAL A 368 -6.72 4.76 11.35
C VAL A 368 -5.54 5.25 12.18
N ALA A 369 -4.99 4.39 13.02
CA ALA A 369 -3.79 4.63 13.83
C ALA A 369 -2.50 4.03 13.22
N ASP A 370 -2.58 3.47 12.00
CA ASP A 370 -1.39 2.89 11.33
C ASP A 370 -0.38 3.99 10.99
N ASP A 371 0.78 3.93 11.61
CA ASP A 371 1.92 4.83 11.44
C ASP A 371 3.18 4.13 10.90
N ALA A 372 3.11 2.81 10.72
CA ALA A 372 4.20 2.04 10.13
C ALA A 372 4.31 2.24 8.62
N ARG A 373 3.18 2.49 7.96
CA ARG A 373 3.07 2.73 6.53
C ARG A 373 3.51 4.15 6.16
N CYS A 374 4.08 4.31 4.98
CA CYS A 374 4.38 5.63 4.43
C CYS A 374 3.09 6.35 3.99
N SER A 375 2.28 6.72 4.98
CA SER A 375 1.01 7.44 4.83
C SER A 375 1.16 8.92 5.13
N GLY A 376 0.39 9.74 4.45
CA GLY A 376 0.28 11.18 4.63
C GLY A 376 -1.13 11.62 4.21
N PHE A 377 -1.31 12.86 3.83
CA PHE A 377 -2.62 13.40 3.43
C PHE A 377 -2.49 14.70 2.65
N ARG A 378 -3.55 15.07 1.99
CA ARG A 378 -3.80 16.44 1.49
C ARG A 378 -5.13 16.93 2.03
N SER A 379 -5.41 18.21 1.88
CA SER A 379 -6.65 18.79 2.39
C SER A 379 -7.49 19.46 1.30
N CYS A 380 -8.77 19.59 1.58
CA CYS A 380 -9.74 20.40 0.84
C CYS A 380 -10.15 21.62 1.67
N ALA A 381 -10.59 22.68 1.01
CA ALA A 381 -11.32 23.75 1.68
C ALA A 381 -12.61 23.20 2.34
N MET A 382 -13.10 23.92 3.36
CA MET A 382 -14.37 23.59 4.04
C MET A 382 -15.55 23.78 3.11
#